data_0179247cddaba4343b90a3e13e43f8d3
#
_entry.id   0179247cddaba4343b90a3e13e43f8d3
#
_cell.length_a   1.000
_cell.length_b   1.000
_cell.length_c   1.000
_cell.angle_alpha   90.00
_cell.angle_beta   90.00
_cell.angle_gamma   90.00
#
_symmetry.space_group_name_H-M   'P 1'
#
loop_
_entity.id
_entity.type
_entity.pdbx_description
1 polymer ?
#
loop_
_entity_poly.entity_id
_entity_poly.type
_entity_poly.pdbx_seq_one_letter_code
_entity_poly.pdbx_strand_id
1 'polypeptide(L)' 'MAFVTVCVTLIINGRRTFDQVPTSIQPAVQAELASMGLGIDGKPVV' A
#
# COMPACT_ATOMS: atom_id res chain seq x y z
N MET A 1 11.82 -1.11 -9.28
CA MET A 1 12.27 -1.33 -7.89
C MET A 1 11.15 -2.01 -7.12
N ALA A 2 11.51 -2.98 -6.31
CA ALA A 2 10.53 -3.84 -5.66
C ALA A 2 9.92 -3.27 -4.38
N PHE A 3 10.36 -2.07 -3.95
CA PHE A 3 9.91 -1.52 -2.67
C PHE A 3 8.41 -1.24 -2.62
N VAL A 4 7.85 -0.74 -3.72
CA VAL A 4 6.41 -0.43 -3.76
C VAL A 4 5.61 -1.72 -3.58
N THR A 5 5.96 -2.76 -4.30
CA THR A 5 5.27 -4.06 -4.20
C THR A 5 5.42 -4.65 -2.79
N VAL A 6 6.61 -4.54 -2.22
CA VAL A 6 6.85 -5.04 -0.86
C VAL A 6 5.98 -4.28 0.15
N CYS A 7 5.92 -2.95 0.04
CA CYS A 7 5.10 -2.15 0.94
C CYS A 7 3.62 -2.51 0.81
N VAL A 8 3.13 -2.67 -0.41
CA VAL A 8 1.74 -3.07 -0.67
C VAL A 8 1.45 -4.41 0.00
N THR A 9 2.34 -5.39 -0.18
CA THR A 9 2.18 -6.71 0.42
C THR A 9 2.12 -6.63 1.94
N LEU A 10 2.99 -5.83 2.55
CA LEU A 10 3.02 -5.67 4.00
C LEU A 10 1.75 -5.02 4.53
N ILE A 11 1.22 -4.04 3.80
CA ILE A 11 -0.03 -3.39 4.17
C ILE A 11 -1.19 -4.37 4.10
N ILE A 12 -1.26 -5.14 3.02
CA ILE A 12 -2.33 -6.14 2.83
C ILE A 12 -2.30 -7.18 3.95
N ASN A 13 -1.11 -7.57 4.36
CA ASN A 13 -0.94 -8.57 5.43
C ASN A 13 -1.09 -7.98 6.83
N GLY A 14 -1.29 -6.68 6.95
CA GLY A 14 -1.46 -6.03 8.25
C GLY A 14 -0.16 -5.90 9.04
N ARG A 15 0.98 -6.07 8.39
CA ARG A 15 2.28 -5.95 9.06
C ARG A 15 2.78 -4.52 9.14
N ARG A 16 2.30 -3.66 8.25
CA ARG A 16 2.64 -2.24 8.23
C ARG A 16 1.42 -1.42 7.88
N THR A 17 1.46 -0.15 8.28
CA THR A 17 0.42 0.80 7.92
C THR A 17 0.94 1.70 6.81
N PHE A 18 0.02 2.37 6.12
CA PHE A 18 0.38 3.31 5.06
C PHE A 18 1.31 4.42 5.59
N ASP A 19 1.08 4.85 6.83
CA ASP A 19 1.89 5.90 7.46
C ASP A 19 3.35 5.51 7.62
N GLN A 20 3.63 4.21 7.69
CA GLN A 20 4.99 3.70 7.84
C GLN A 20 5.73 3.63 6.51
N VAL A 21 5.04 3.85 5.41
CA VAL A 21 5.64 3.86 4.08
C VAL A 21 6.39 5.18 3.90
N PRO A 22 7.62 5.16 3.37
CA PRO A 22 8.34 6.40 3.07
C PRO A 22 7.50 7.33 2.20
N THR A 23 7.47 8.61 2.55
CA THR A 23 6.64 9.61 1.88
C THR A 23 6.89 9.65 0.38
N SER A 24 8.13 9.42 -0.03
CA SER A 24 8.52 9.50 -1.44
C SER A 24 7.83 8.43 -2.30
N ILE A 25 7.41 7.32 -1.71
CA ILE A 25 6.76 6.23 -2.45
C ILE A 25 5.30 6.04 -2.06
N GLN A 26 4.79 6.81 -1.11
CA GLN A 26 3.38 6.72 -0.71
C GLN A 26 2.42 6.87 -1.89
N PRO A 27 2.59 7.86 -2.79
CA PRO A 27 1.68 7.97 -3.94
C PRO A 27 1.67 6.72 -4.82
N ALA A 28 2.84 6.12 -5.04
CA ALA A 28 2.94 4.91 -5.84
C ALA A 28 2.27 3.72 -5.16
N VAL A 29 2.45 3.59 -3.85
CA VAL A 29 1.81 2.54 -3.06
C VAL A 29 0.29 2.71 -3.09
N GLN A 30 -0.18 3.94 -2.91
CA GLN A 30 -1.61 4.22 -2.97
C GLN A 30 -2.21 3.87 -4.33
N ALA A 31 -1.51 4.20 -5.41
CA ALA A 31 -1.95 3.88 -6.76
C ALA A 31 -2.04 2.36 -6.96
N GLU A 32 -1.07 1.62 -6.45
CA GLU A 32 -1.09 0.16 -6.53
C GLU A 32 -2.28 -0.42 -5.76
N LEU A 33 -2.51 0.05 -4.55
CA LEU A 33 -3.65 -0.41 -3.75
C LEU A 33 -4.96 -0.09 -4.45
N ALA A 34 -5.09 1.11 -5.00
CA ALA A 34 -6.29 1.53 -5.73
C ALA A 34 -6.52 0.64 -6.95
N SER A 35 -5.47 0.27 -7.67
CA SER A 35 -5.57 -0.64 -8.81
C SER A 35 -6.14 -2.00 -8.43
N MET A 36 -5.90 -2.41 -7.20
CA MET A 36 -6.42 -3.69 -6.69
C MET A 36 -7.78 -3.53 -6.02
N GLY A 37 -8.36 -2.33 -6.04
CA GLY A 37 -9.64 -2.07 -5.38
C GLY A 37 -9.53 -1.98 -3.87
N LEU A 38 -8.34 -1.67 -3.36
CA LEU A 38 -8.07 -1.59 -1.93
C LEU A 38 -7.84 -0.15 -1.50
N GLY A 39 -8.16 0.14 -0.24
CA GLY A 39 -7.82 1.41 0.38
C GLY A 39 -6.40 1.40 0.92
N ILE A 40 -6.00 2.51 1.55
CA ILE A 40 -4.65 2.65 2.09
C ILE A 40 -4.40 1.71 3.28
N ASP A 41 -5.45 1.13 3.83
CA ASP A 41 -5.35 0.15 4.91
C ASP A 41 -5.23 -1.29 4.39
N GLY A 42 -5.19 -1.47 3.08
CA GLY A 42 -5.11 -2.79 2.46
C GLY A 42 -6.41 -3.55 2.44
N LYS A 43 -7.52 -2.90 2.76
CA LYS A 43 -8.84 -3.53 2.77
C LYS A 43 -9.68 -3.03 1.61
N PRO A 44 -10.63 -3.85 1.11
CA PRO A 44 -11.50 -3.43 0.01
C PRO A 44 -12.21 -2.12 0.37
N VAL A 45 -12.27 -1.21 -0.61
CA VAL A 45 -12.90 0.11 -0.41
C VAL A 45 -14.41 0.07 -0.62
N VAL A 46 -14.95 -1.08 -0.89
CA VAL A 46 -16.38 -1.24 -1.15
C VAL A 46 -17.11 -1.65 0.11
#